data_c35330becdd7c510ac9ecf72a979303d
#
_entry.id   c35330becdd7c510ac9ecf72a979303d
#
_cell.length_a   1.000
_cell.length_b   1.000
_cell.length_c   1.000
_cell.angle_alpha   90.00
_cell.angle_beta   90.00
_cell.angle_gamma   90.00
#
_symmetry.space_group_name_H-M   'P 1'
#
loop_
_entity.id
_entity.type
_entity.pdbx_description
1 polymer ?
#
loop_
_entity_poly.entity_id
_entity_poly.type
_entity_poly.pdbx_seq_one_letter_code
_entity_poly.pdbx_strand_id
1 'polypeptide(L)'
;MTTMDPVRVEQDERRAQIQRRAVPVLAAAQMLGGVGVASGLAVGTLLAEQVSGSTSSAGLAATLTVLGAALLALPMARLADRRGRRVALSAGYAFGTVGAAVVVLAGRTGQFWLLLAGMALFGGGTASGLQARYAATDAAGPDRLGRDLSVVVWATTVGAVAGPNLSQAGKRVGEALGLPGLTGPFLFSLLAFGAAGAVVLLALRPDPLLVTRALRPQDDARALQHRPGPVAALRIAAGHPQALLGLVTIGSAHAVMVGVMVMSPVHLAHGGATLTVVGVVISAHIAGMYAASPVLGLLSDRSGRPAGIAVGVGLFTAALLLAGTSAPDSQVRLGLALALLGLGWSACLISGSALLTESVPLSARTSVQGLSDLVMGVAGASAGAISGPLMAASGYPALSVASGVLLVPIVVLGLAARLRS
;
A
#
# COMPACT_ATOMS: atom_id res chain seq x y z
N MET A 1 -20.70 -40.83 -12.58
CA MET A 1 -19.83 -39.96 -13.37
C MET A 1 -20.69 -38.84 -13.94
N THR A 2 -20.69 -37.70 -13.31
CA THR A 2 -21.48 -36.52 -13.80
C THR A 2 -20.68 -35.96 -14.98
N THR A 3 -21.24 -36.09 -16.18
CA THR A 3 -20.68 -35.48 -17.39
C THR A 3 -20.65 -33.97 -17.19
N MET A 4 -19.45 -33.38 -17.10
CA MET A 4 -19.31 -31.94 -17.04
C MET A 4 -19.90 -31.31 -18.33
N ASP A 5 -20.69 -30.26 -18.14
CA ASP A 5 -21.29 -29.51 -19.22
C ASP A 5 -20.18 -28.95 -20.14
N PRO A 6 -20.15 -29.31 -21.44
CA PRO A 6 -19.11 -28.87 -22.38
C PRO A 6 -18.94 -27.34 -22.43
N VAL A 7 -20.02 -26.59 -22.25
CA VAL A 7 -20.02 -25.12 -22.24
C VAL A 7 -19.24 -24.58 -21.02
N ARG A 8 -19.39 -25.21 -19.87
CA ARG A 8 -18.64 -24.84 -18.67
C ARG A 8 -17.15 -25.12 -18.80
N VAL A 9 -16.78 -26.25 -19.40
CA VAL A 9 -15.37 -26.60 -19.64
C VAL A 9 -14.71 -25.57 -20.56
N GLU A 10 -15.34 -25.19 -21.66
CA GLU A 10 -14.84 -24.18 -22.59
C GLU A 10 -14.69 -22.80 -21.91
N GLN A 11 -15.65 -22.41 -21.06
CA GLN A 11 -15.59 -21.16 -20.28
C GLN A 11 -14.43 -21.14 -19.30
N ASP A 12 -14.18 -22.24 -18.60
CA ASP A 12 -13.09 -22.37 -17.63
C ASP A 12 -11.72 -22.38 -18.31
N GLU A 13 -11.60 -23.03 -19.46
CA GLU A 13 -10.39 -22.98 -20.28
C GLU A 13 -10.08 -21.56 -20.76
N ARG A 14 -11.09 -20.85 -21.23
CA ARG A 14 -10.96 -19.46 -21.68
C ARG A 14 -10.55 -18.53 -20.54
N ARG A 15 -11.14 -18.68 -19.33
CA ARG A 15 -10.72 -17.95 -18.12
C ARG A 15 -9.26 -18.24 -17.77
N ALA A 16 -8.85 -19.51 -17.76
CA ALA A 16 -7.50 -19.92 -17.47
C ALA A 16 -6.48 -19.35 -18.46
N GLN A 17 -6.83 -19.30 -19.76
CA GLN A 17 -5.96 -18.71 -20.78
C GLN A 17 -5.76 -17.21 -20.58
N ILE A 18 -6.84 -16.47 -20.25
CA ILE A 18 -6.77 -15.03 -19.95
C ILE A 18 -5.92 -14.80 -18.71
N GLN A 19 -6.13 -15.58 -17.64
CA GLN A 19 -5.41 -15.47 -16.40
C GLN A 19 -3.90 -15.69 -16.58
N ARG A 20 -3.51 -16.70 -17.36
CA ARG A 20 -2.09 -16.98 -17.70
C ARG A 20 -1.40 -15.79 -18.39
N ARG A 21 -2.14 -14.96 -19.13
CA ARG A 21 -1.63 -13.73 -19.78
C ARG A 21 -1.69 -12.53 -18.85
N ALA A 22 -2.73 -12.38 -18.04
CA ALA A 22 -2.93 -11.22 -17.19
C ALA A 22 -1.93 -11.17 -16.03
N VAL A 23 -1.65 -12.30 -15.36
CA VAL A 23 -0.77 -12.34 -14.18
C VAL A 23 0.64 -11.81 -14.46
N PRO A 24 1.37 -12.25 -15.51
CA PRO A 24 2.69 -11.70 -15.82
C PRO A 24 2.66 -10.19 -16.15
N VAL A 25 1.64 -9.73 -16.85
CA VAL A 25 1.47 -8.30 -17.19
C VAL A 25 1.25 -7.48 -15.93
N LEU A 26 0.37 -7.94 -15.03
CA LEU A 26 0.13 -7.29 -13.74
C LEU A 26 1.38 -7.31 -12.85
N ALA A 27 2.11 -8.42 -12.81
CA ALA A 27 3.36 -8.53 -12.08
C ALA A 27 4.42 -7.55 -12.60
N ALA A 28 4.60 -7.44 -13.93
CA ALA A 28 5.52 -6.48 -14.52
C ALA A 28 5.11 -5.03 -14.20
N ALA A 29 3.82 -4.71 -14.30
CA ALA A 29 3.31 -3.40 -13.93
C ALA A 29 3.51 -3.08 -12.44
N GLN A 30 3.38 -4.09 -11.55
CA GLN A 30 3.63 -3.94 -10.11
C GLN A 30 5.11 -3.72 -9.81
N MET A 31 6.03 -4.40 -10.49
CA MET A 31 7.46 -4.13 -10.35
C MET A 31 7.80 -2.68 -10.72
N LEU A 32 7.34 -2.24 -11.89
CA LEU A 32 7.56 -0.87 -12.38
C LEU A 32 6.87 0.16 -11.47
N GLY A 33 5.58 -0.06 -11.14
CA GLY A 33 4.84 0.80 -10.23
C GLY A 33 5.48 0.89 -8.85
N GLY A 34 5.98 -0.25 -8.33
CA GLY A 34 6.73 -0.32 -7.08
C GLY A 34 8.01 0.52 -7.09
N VAL A 35 8.80 0.45 -8.18
CA VAL A 35 9.96 1.35 -8.38
C VAL A 35 9.52 2.80 -8.33
N GLY A 36 8.45 3.15 -9.07
CA GLY A 36 7.93 4.51 -9.11
C GLY A 36 7.52 5.04 -7.74
N VAL A 37 6.70 4.29 -7.01
CA VAL A 37 6.24 4.67 -5.66
C VAL A 37 7.42 4.80 -4.70
N ALA A 38 8.29 3.80 -4.66
CA ALA A 38 9.33 3.72 -3.65
C ALA A 38 10.46 4.72 -3.88
N SER A 39 10.82 5.06 -5.14
CA SER A 39 11.79 6.12 -5.45
C SER A 39 11.31 7.49 -4.96
N GLY A 40 10.04 7.83 -5.18
CA GLY A 40 9.47 9.09 -4.71
C GLY A 40 9.27 9.13 -3.20
N LEU A 41 8.81 8.02 -2.59
CA LEU A 41 8.56 7.94 -1.16
C LEU A 41 9.85 8.13 -0.33
N ALA A 42 10.98 7.56 -0.80
CA ALA A 42 12.26 7.66 -0.11
C ALA A 42 12.77 9.09 0.06
N VAL A 43 12.41 9.99 -0.85
CA VAL A 43 12.90 11.39 -0.85
C VAL A 43 11.79 12.43 -0.73
N GLY A 44 10.52 12.02 -0.78
CA GLY A 44 9.38 12.94 -0.81
C GLY A 44 9.28 13.85 0.42
N THR A 45 9.51 13.29 1.60
CA THR A 45 9.52 14.05 2.86
C THR A 45 10.72 14.99 2.96
N LEU A 46 11.90 14.55 2.51
CA LEU A 46 13.10 15.38 2.46
C LEU A 46 12.94 16.57 1.49
N LEU A 47 12.36 16.31 0.31
CA LEU A 47 12.06 17.37 -0.65
C LEU A 47 11.05 18.37 -0.09
N ALA A 48 10.01 17.88 0.62
CA ALA A 48 9.02 18.74 1.25
C ALA A 48 9.63 19.60 2.35
N GLU A 49 10.52 19.06 3.18
CA GLU A 49 11.28 19.79 4.17
C GLU A 49 12.16 20.87 3.52
N GLN A 50 12.91 20.51 2.48
CA GLN A 50 13.78 21.43 1.73
C GLN A 50 13.00 22.58 1.11
N VAL A 51 11.87 22.31 0.45
CA VAL A 51 11.07 23.33 -0.25
C VAL A 51 10.29 24.21 0.72
N SER A 52 9.79 23.66 1.84
CA SER A 52 9.05 24.44 2.85
C SER A 52 9.94 25.13 3.86
N GLY A 53 11.20 24.70 4.05
CA GLY A 53 12.08 25.16 5.12
C GLY A 53 11.64 24.67 6.51
N SER A 54 10.75 23.67 6.60
CA SER A 54 10.13 23.26 7.87
C SER A 54 9.95 21.75 7.98
N THR A 55 10.52 21.15 9.02
CA THR A 55 10.33 19.73 9.36
C THR A 55 8.86 19.41 9.65
N SER A 56 8.09 20.36 10.21
CA SER A 56 6.67 20.15 10.49
C SER A 56 5.85 19.91 9.24
N SER A 57 6.27 20.48 8.10
CA SER A 57 5.60 20.33 6.80
C SER A 57 6.04 19.09 6.02
N ALA A 58 7.13 18.43 6.43
CA ALA A 58 7.67 17.25 5.71
C ALA A 58 6.66 16.11 5.58
N GLY A 59 5.89 15.84 6.64
CA GLY A 59 4.87 14.80 6.66
C GLY A 59 3.71 15.01 5.68
N LEU A 60 3.44 16.27 5.28
CA LEU A 60 2.34 16.59 4.37
C LEU A 60 2.50 15.95 2.98
N ALA A 61 3.74 15.77 2.51
CA ALA A 61 4.00 15.11 1.23
C ALA A 61 3.47 13.66 1.23
N ALA A 62 3.79 12.89 2.26
CA ALA A 62 3.29 11.52 2.41
C ALA A 62 1.78 11.49 2.63
N THR A 63 1.24 12.41 3.46
CA THR A 63 -0.19 12.57 3.69
C THR A 63 -0.96 12.77 2.39
N LEU A 64 -0.51 13.71 1.55
CA LEU A 64 -1.17 14.00 0.28
C LEU A 64 -1.06 12.83 -0.71
N THR A 65 0.03 12.06 -0.69
CA THR A 65 0.15 10.83 -1.49
C THR A 65 -0.90 9.80 -1.07
N VAL A 66 -1.06 9.55 0.23
CA VAL A 66 -2.04 8.60 0.76
C VAL A 66 -3.47 9.07 0.51
N LEU A 67 -3.76 10.35 0.75
CA LEU A 67 -5.07 10.95 0.45
C LEU A 67 -5.37 10.90 -1.04
N GLY A 68 -4.41 11.20 -1.89
CA GLY A 68 -4.55 11.13 -3.35
C GLY A 68 -4.90 9.72 -3.81
N ALA A 69 -4.21 8.70 -3.28
CA ALA A 69 -4.54 7.31 -3.54
C ALA A 69 -5.96 6.94 -3.08
N ALA A 70 -6.37 7.37 -1.88
CA ALA A 70 -7.69 7.12 -1.32
C ALA A 70 -8.80 7.82 -2.14
N LEU A 71 -8.61 9.07 -2.52
CA LEU A 71 -9.56 9.83 -3.34
C LEU A 71 -9.73 9.24 -4.74
N LEU A 72 -8.66 8.73 -5.33
CA LEU A 72 -8.68 8.09 -6.64
C LEU A 72 -9.24 6.66 -6.61
N ALA A 73 -9.23 5.99 -5.45
CA ALA A 73 -9.65 4.58 -5.34
C ALA A 73 -11.08 4.36 -5.84
N LEU A 74 -12.04 5.19 -5.43
CA LEU A 74 -13.44 5.05 -5.83
C LEU A 74 -13.70 5.43 -7.31
N PRO A 75 -13.19 6.55 -7.86
CA PRO A 75 -13.26 6.84 -9.29
C PRO A 75 -12.63 5.74 -10.15
N MET A 76 -11.48 5.21 -9.76
CA MET A 76 -10.82 4.12 -10.48
C MET A 76 -11.61 2.82 -10.42
N ALA A 77 -12.23 2.48 -9.28
CA ALA A 77 -13.12 1.32 -9.17
C ALA A 77 -14.33 1.47 -10.11
N ARG A 78 -14.96 2.65 -10.15
CA ARG A 78 -16.06 2.93 -11.08
C ARG A 78 -15.61 2.87 -12.55
N LEU A 79 -14.41 3.34 -12.84
CA LEU A 79 -13.82 3.27 -14.18
C LEU A 79 -13.55 1.81 -14.58
N ALA A 80 -13.03 0.99 -13.65
CA ALA A 80 -12.85 -0.45 -13.85
C ALA A 80 -14.17 -1.15 -14.13
N ASP A 81 -15.22 -0.79 -13.39
CA ASP A 81 -16.56 -1.33 -13.60
C ASP A 81 -17.13 -0.99 -14.98
N ARG A 82 -16.86 0.20 -15.50
CA ARG A 82 -17.41 0.67 -16.78
C ARG A 82 -16.56 0.29 -17.99
N ARG A 83 -15.23 0.34 -17.87
CA ARG A 83 -14.29 0.23 -18.99
C ARG A 83 -13.21 -0.86 -18.80
N GLY A 84 -13.31 -1.64 -17.73
CA GLY A 84 -12.37 -2.72 -17.41
C GLY A 84 -11.14 -2.29 -16.63
N ARG A 85 -10.38 -3.28 -16.15
CA ARG A 85 -9.16 -3.09 -15.34
C ARG A 85 -8.05 -2.38 -16.13
N ARG A 86 -7.92 -2.71 -17.39
CA ARG A 86 -6.90 -2.13 -18.28
C ARG A 86 -6.97 -0.60 -18.27
N VAL A 87 -8.15 -0.03 -18.50
CA VAL A 87 -8.34 1.43 -18.55
C VAL A 87 -8.16 2.06 -17.17
N ALA A 88 -8.72 1.45 -16.13
CA ALA A 88 -8.64 1.99 -14.77
C ALA A 88 -7.19 2.02 -14.24
N LEU A 89 -6.45 0.90 -14.36
CA LEU A 89 -5.06 0.84 -13.88
C LEU A 89 -4.15 1.78 -14.68
N SER A 90 -4.30 1.84 -16.00
CA SER A 90 -3.53 2.77 -16.83
C SER A 90 -3.81 4.23 -16.48
N ALA A 91 -5.06 4.59 -16.19
CA ALA A 91 -5.43 5.95 -15.75
C ALA A 91 -4.77 6.32 -14.42
N GLY A 92 -4.75 5.41 -13.43
CA GLY A 92 -4.08 5.68 -12.17
C GLY A 92 -2.57 5.83 -12.31
N TYR A 93 -1.91 5.02 -13.13
CA TYR A 93 -0.50 5.21 -13.45
C TYR A 93 -0.25 6.53 -14.23
N ALA A 94 -1.17 6.96 -15.10
CA ALA A 94 -1.08 8.26 -15.76
C ALA A 94 -1.17 9.42 -14.75
N PHE A 95 -2.09 9.35 -13.76
CA PHE A 95 -2.12 10.32 -12.66
C PHE A 95 -0.80 10.33 -11.89
N GLY A 96 -0.23 9.17 -11.57
CA GLY A 96 1.07 9.05 -10.92
C GLY A 96 2.20 9.69 -11.75
N THR A 97 2.21 9.47 -13.06
CA THR A 97 3.19 10.07 -14.00
C THR A 97 3.09 11.58 -14.02
N VAL A 98 1.88 12.13 -14.16
CA VAL A 98 1.64 13.59 -14.10
C VAL A 98 2.04 14.13 -12.74
N GLY A 99 1.70 13.42 -11.65
CA GLY A 99 2.09 13.80 -10.30
C GLY A 99 3.61 13.90 -10.13
N ALA A 100 4.36 12.92 -10.62
CA ALA A 100 5.82 12.96 -10.60
C ALA A 100 6.39 14.15 -11.40
N ALA A 101 5.84 14.45 -12.58
CA ALA A 101 6.24 15.61 -13.37
C ALA A 101 5.97 16.92 -12.64
N VAL A 102 4.80 17.04 -11.97
CA VAL A 102 4.45 18.22 -11.17
C VAL A 102 5.38 18.39 -9.97
N VAL A 103 5.78 17.28 -9.31
CA VAL A 103 6.77 17.33 -8.22
C VAL A 103 8.13 17.81 -8.71
N VAL A 104 8.58 17.36 -9.89
CA VAL A 104 9.84 17.86 -10.50
C VAL A 104 9.75 19.36 -10.77
N LEU A 105 8.64 19.82 -11.33
CA LEU A 105 8.40 21.25 -11.57
C LEU A 105 8.37 22.05 -10.26
N ALA A 106 7.70 21.53 -9.24
CA ALA A 106 7.63 22.13 -7.91
C ALA A 106 9.02 22.31 -7.26
N GLY A 107 9.85 21.27 -7.34
CA GLY A 107 11.23 21.34 -6.84
C GLY A 107 12.08 22.37 -7.59
N ARG A 108 11.90 22.51 -8.92
CA ARG A 108 12.58 23.52 -9.72
C ARG A 108 12.14 24.95 -9.39
N THR A 109 10.85 25.14 -9.13
CA THR A 109 10.26 26.48 -8.85
C THR A 109 10.25 26.86 -7.37
N GLY A 110 10.57 25.94 -6.46
CA GLY A 110 10.50 26.13 -5.02
C GLY A 110 9.08 26.29 -4.46
N GLN A 111 8.06 25.87 -5.22
CA GLN A 111 6.65 26.07 -4.84
C GLN A 111 6.11 24.90 -4.03
N PHE A 112 5.96 25.09 -2.72
CA PHE A 112 5.51 24.04 -1.80
C PHE A 112 4.09 23.52 -2.09
N TRP A 113 3.12 24.41 -2.39
CA TRP A 113 1.75 23.99 -2.71
C TRP A 113 1.66 23.19 -4.00
N LEU A 114 2.52 23.50 -4.98
CA LEU A 114 2.61 22.73 -6.22
C LEU A 114 3.17 21.33 -5.94
N LEU A 115 4.16 21.22 -5.02
CA LEU A 115 4.68 19.95 -4.57
C LEU A 115 3.58 19.08 -3.94
N LEU A 116 2.77 19.64 -3.05
CA LEU A 116 1.67 18.94 -2.41
C LEU A 116 0.62 18.46 -3.43
N ALA A 117 0.26 19.30 -4.41
CA ALA A 117 -0.64 18.92 -5.50
C ALA A 117 -0.04 17.77 -6.34
N GLY A 118 1.26 17.84 -6.65
CA GLY A 118 1.99 16.78 -7.33
C GLY A 118 1.98 15.47 -6.54
N MET A 119 2.21 15.52 -5.22
CA MET A 119 2.18 14.33 -4.35
C MET A 119 0.78 13.71 -4.25
N ALA A 120 -0.28 14.53 -4.26
CA ALA A 120 -1.64 14.01 -4.31
C ALA A 120 -1.92 13.23 -5.61
N LEU A 121 -1.51 13.77 -6.77
CA LEU A 121 -1.61 13.07 -8.06
C LEU A 121 -0.71 11.82 -8.12
N PHE A 122 0.48 11.89 -7.51
CA PHE A 122 1.42 10.78 -7.39
C PHE A 122 0.79 9.55 -6.71
N GLY A 123 -0.14 9.79 -5.79
CA GLY A 123 -0.97 8.75 -5.16
C GLY A 123 -1.73 7.86 -6.15
N GLY A 124 -1.95 8.31 -7.39
CA GLY A 124 -2.56 7.51 -8.45
C GLY A 124 -1.76 6.26 -8.80
N GLY A 125 -0.42 6.32 -8.77
CA GLY A 125 0.44 5.15 -8.93
C GLY A 125 0.22 4.12 -7.82
N THR A 126 0.12 4.57 -6.57
CA THR A 126 -0.20 3.73 -5.41
C THR A 126 -1.59 3.11 -5.54
N ALA A 127 -2.60 3.89 -5.93
CA ALA A 127 -3.97 3.39 -6.14
C ALA A 127 -4.03 2.31 -7.23
N SER A 128 -3.25 2.46 -8.32
CA SER A 128 -3.14 1.41 -9.36
C SER A 128 -2.54 0.14 -8.81
N GLY A 129 -1.46 0.23 -8.05
CA GLY A 129 -0.83 -0.93 -7.39
C GLY A 129 -1.80 -1.67 -6.47
N LEU A 130 -2.58 -0.94 -5.67
CA LEU A 130 -3.62 -1.52 -4.81
C LEU A 130 -4.71 -2.24 -5.61
N GLN A 131 -5.15 -1.68 -6.73
CA GLN A 131 -6.18 -2.29 -7.58
C GLN A 131 -5.69 -3.43 -8.46
N ALA A 132 -4.39 -3.47 -8.79
CA ALA A 132 -3.81 -4.57 -9.57
C ALA A 132 -3.95 -5.92 -8.86
N ARG A 133 -3.96 -5.94 -7.52
CA ARG A 133 -4.22 -7.17 -6.71
C ARG A 133 -5.59 -7.76 -7.02
N TYR A 134 -6.61 -6.92 -7.14
CA TYR A 134 -7.96 -7.39 -7.49
C TYR A 134 -8.04 -7.84 -8.93
N ALA A 135 -7.33 -7.15 -9.85
CA ALA A 135 -7.25 -7.57 -11.25
C ALA A 135 -6.63 -8.97 -11.40
N ALA A 136 -5.68 -9.33 -10.53
CA ALA A 136 -5.07 -10.65 -10.48
C ALA A 136 -6.03 -11.76 -10.08
N THR A 137 -7.16 -11.44 -9.48
CA THR A 137 -8.17 -12.43 -9.05
C THR A 137 -9.40 -12.48 -9.94
N ASP A 138 -9.57 -11.53 -10.86
CA ASP A 138 -10.80 -11.39 -11.66
C ASP A 138 -11.11 -12.61 -12.54
N ALA A 139 -10.10 -13.26 -13.12
CA ALA A 139 -10.24 -14.45 -13.96
C ALA A 139 -9.65 -15.72 -13.32
N ALA A 140 -9.17 -15.64 -12.08
CA ALA A 140 -8.57 -16.77 -11.37
C ALA A 140 -9.60 -17.84 -11.03
N GLY A 141 -9.24 -19.11 -11.24
CA GLY A 141 -9.99 -20.24 -10.71
C GLY A 141 -9.80 -20.36 -9.20
N PRO A 142 -10.72 -21.06 -8.49
CA PRO A 142 -10.66 -21.22 -7.03
C PRO A 142 -9.31 -21.75 -6.54
N ASP A 143 -8.73 -22.72 -7.25
CA ASP A 143 -7.48 -23.39 -6.89
C ASP A 143 -6.22 -22.54 -7.11
N ARG A 144 -6.31 -21.43 -7.84
CA ARG A 144 -5.17 -20.56 -8.22
C ARG A 144 -5.27 -19.14 -7.72
N LEU A 145 -6.36 -18.77 -7.11
CA LEU A 145 -6.64 -17.40 -6.65
C LEU A 145 -5.54 -16.89 -5.72
N GLY A 146 -5.19 -17.67 -4.70
CA GLY A 146 -4.14 -17.32 -3.75
C GLY A 146 -2.75 -17.21 -4.40
N ARG A 147 -2.42 -18.14 -5.31
CA ARG A 147 -1.15 -18.14 -6.04
C ARG A 147 -1.01 -16.91 -6.94
N ASP A 148 -2.03 -16.63 -7.73
CA ASP A 148 -1.99 -15.54 -8.71
C ASP A 148 -1.95 -14.17 -8.02
N LEU A 149 -2.72 -14.01 -6.94
CA LEU A 149 -2.64 -12.86 -6.05
C LEU A 149 -1.23 -12.71 -5.47
N SER A 150 -0.66 -13.79 -4.93
CA SER A 150 0.66 -13.78 -4.30
C SER A 150 1.77 -13.38 -5.27
N VAL A 151 1.72 -13.86 -6.51
CA VAL A 151 2.71 -13.50 -7.54
C VAL A 151 2.69 -11.99 -7.81
N VAL A 152 1.50 -11.40 -7.98
CA VAL A 152 1.37 -9.96 -8.25
C VAL A 152 1.77 -9.12 -7.03
N VAL A 153 1.39 -9.54 -5.83
CA VAL A 153 1.78 -8.85 -4.58
C VAL A 153 3.29 -8.97 -4.35
N TRP A 154 3.87 -10.17 -4.56
CA TRP A 154 5.31 -10.38 -4.41
C TRP A 154 6.12 -9.56 -5.42
N ALA A 155 5.63 -9.41 -6.64
CA ALA A 155 6.27 -8.58 -7.66
C ALA A 155 6.48 -7.13 -7.21
N THR A 156 5.59 -6.59 -6.35
CA THR A 156 5.77 -5.28 -5.73
C THR A 156 7.06 -5.19 -4.92
N THR A 157 7.45 -6.29 -4.24
CA THR A 157 8.67 -6.31 -3.41
C THR A 157 9.91 -5.95 -4.23
N VAL A 158 10.04 -6.51 -5.43
CA VAL A 158 11.20 -6.27 -6.30
C VAL A 158 11.31 -4.77 -6.64
N GLY A 159 10.21 -4.17 -7.10
CA GLY A 159 10.19 -2.76 -7.45
C GLY A 159 10.37 -1.85 -6.24
N ALA A 160 9.70 -2.19 -5.13
CA ALA A 160 9.71 -1.39 -3.91
C ALA A 160 11.06 -1.41 -3.18
N VAL A 161 11.82 -2.51 -3.27
CA VAL A 161 13.19 -2.59 -2.75
C VAL A 161 14.18 -1.88 -3.69
N ALA A 162 14.00 -2.00 -5.00
CA ALA A 162 14.87 -1.34 -5.96
C ALA A 162 14.73 0.19 -5.93
N GLY A 163 13.49 0.71 -5.79
CA GLY A 163 13.18 2.13 -5.89
C GLY A 163 14.01 3.04 -4.97
N PRO A 164 14.05 2.83 -3.65
CA PRO A 164 14.81 3.67 -2.73
C PRO A 164 16.31 3.66 -3.01
N ASN A 165 16.85 2.53 -3.49
CA ASN A 165 18.26 2.40 -3.86
C ASN A 165 18.64 3.21 -5.11
N LEU A 166 17.66 3.63 -5.91
CA LEU A 166 17.85 4.54 -7.03
C LEU A 166 17.92 6.03 -6.61
N SER A 167 17.71 6.36 -5.33
CA SER A 167 17.65 7.76 -4.85
C SER A 167 18.96 8.52 -5.15
N GLN A 168 20.12 7.89 -4.88
CA GLN A 168 21.42 8.53 -5.15
C GLN A 168 21.70 8.67 -6.65
N ALA A 169 21.34 7.66 -7.46
CA ALA A 169 21.45 7.74 -8.91
C ALA A 169 20.51 8.82 -9.47
N GLY A 170 19.28 8.88 -8.95
CA GLY A 170 18.31 9.92 -9.29
C GLY A 170 18.82 11.32 -8.98
N LYS A 171 19.43 11.52 -7.80
CA LYS A 171 20.05 12.80 -7.43
C LYS A 171 21.08 13.23 -8.47
N ARG A 172 22.02 12.35 -8.86
CA ARG A 172 23.04 12.64 -9.87
C ARG A 172 22.43 13.00 -11.23
N VAL A 173 21.40 12.27 -11.67
CA VAL A 173 20.68 12.57 -12.92
C VAL A 173 20.00 13.93 -12.84
N GLY A 174 19.32 14.25 -11.72
CA GLY A 174 18.68 15.53 -11.50
C GLY A 174 19.70 16.68 -11.59
N GLU A 175 20.82 16.57 -10.88
CA GLU A 175 21.91 17.56 -10.90
C GLU A 175 22.50 17.76 -12.30
N ALA A 176 22.72 16.67 -13.05
CA ALA A 176 23.19 16.74 -14.43
C ALA A 176 22.21 17.44 -15.39
N LEU A 177 20.92 17.44 -15.07
CA LEU A 177 19.87 18.15 -15.78
C LEU A 177 19.61 19.57 -15.26
N GLY A 178 20.42 20.07 -14.30
CA GLY A 178 20.26 21.37 -13.69
C GLY A 178 19.04 21.48 -12.76
N LEU A 179 18.57 20.35 -12.22
CA LEU A 179 17.46 20.28 -11.25
C LEU A 179 18.01 20.18 -9.83
N PRO A 180 17.24 20.61 -8.79
CA PRO A 180 17.58 20.32 -7.40
C PRO A 180 17.70 18.81 -7.18
N GLY A 181 18.76 18.36 -6.51
CA GLY A 181 19.12 16.92 -6.44
C GLY A 181 17.99 16.02 -5.94
N LEU A 182 17.20 16.46 -4.94
CA LEU A 182 16.08 15.67 -4.40
C LEU A 182 14.89 15.51 -5.36
N THR A 183 14.83 16.27 -6.46
CA THR A 183 13.81 16.06 -7.52
C THR A 183 14.15 14.93 -8.47
N GLY A 184 15.45 14.59 -8.58
CA GLY A 184 15.94 13.59 -9.53
C GLY A 184 15.29 12.20 -9.38
N PRO A 185 15.11 11.63 -8.18
CA PRO A 185 14.41 10.35 -8.02
C PRO A 185 12.97 10.34 -8.57
N PHE A 186 12.28 11.49 -8.62
CA PHE A 186 10.96 11.58 -9.24
C PHE A 186 10.99 11.46 -10.76
N LEU A 187 12.13 11.67 -11.43
CA LEU A 187 12.30 11.33 -12.85
C LEU A 187 12.20 9.82 -13.07
N PHE A 188 12.76 9.03 -12.15
CA PHE A 188 12.60 7.57 -12.20
C PHE A 188 11.15 7.16 -11.91
N SER A 189 10.49 7.82 -10.97
CA SER A 189 9.06 7.59 -10.72
C SER A 189 8.21 7.90 -11.96
N LEU A 190 8.48 9.00 -12.66
CA LEU A 190 7.79 9.39 -13.89
C LEU A 190 7.95 8.31 -14.98
N LEU A 191 9.18 7.88 -15.23
CA LEU A 191 9.45 6.84 -16.23
C LEU A 191 8.83 5.50 -15.85
N ALA A 192 8.93 5.11 -14.57
CA ALA A 192 8.43 3.85 -14.07
C ALA A 192 6.89 3.78 -14.13
N PHE A 193 6.19 4.84 -13.72
CA PHE A 193 4.73 4.90 -13.84
C PHE A 193 4.27 4.97 -15.30
N GLY A 194 4.97 5.75 -16.14
CA GLY A 194 4.69 5.79 -17.57
C GLY A 194 4.82 4.42 -18.22
N ALA A 195 5.91 3.69 -17.91
CA ALA A 195 6.14 2.34 -18.40
C ALA A 195 5.09 1.34 -17.84
N ALA A 196 4.76 1.41 -16.54
CA ALA A 196 3.73 0.56 -15.94
C ALA A 196 2.36 0.77 -16.61
N GLY A 197 1.98 2.03 -16.82
CA GLY A 197 0.74 2.39 -17.52
C GLY A 197 0.73 1.89 -18.96
N ALA A 198 1.84 2.02 -19.69
CA ALA A 198 1.99 1.52 -21.06
C ALA A 198 1.90 -0.02 -21.10
N VAL A 199 2.58 -0.73 -20.19
CA VAL A 199 2.51 -2.21 -20.10
C VAL A 199 1.08 -2.66 -19.89
N VAL A 200 0.34 -2.06 -18.95
CA VAL A 200 -1.07 -2.41 -18.71
C VAL A 200 -1.92 -2.07 -19.93
N LEU A 201 -1.77 -0.86 -20.48
CA LEU A 201 -2.60 -0.40 -21.60
C LEU A 201 -2.40 -1.24 -22.86
N LEU A 202 -1.20 -1.67 -23.14
CA LEU A 202 -0.86 -2.39 -24.38
C LEU A 202 -1.01 -3.90 -24.23
N ALA A 203 -0.59 -4.47 -23.08
CA ALA A 203 -0.46 -5.91 -22.91
C ALA A 203 -1.62 -6.56 -22.12
N LEU A 204 -2.40 -5.83 -21.30
CA LEU A 204 -3.54 -6.41 -20.57
C LEU A 204 -4.76 -6.56 -21.51
N ARG A 205 -4.62 -7.44 -22.48
CA ARG A 205 -5.65 -7.77 -23.50
C ARG A 205 -5.76 -9.28 -23.66
N PRO A 206 -6.99 -9.84 -23.63
CA PRO A 206 -8.25 -9.18 -23.28
C PRO A 206 -8.33 -8.79 -21.80
N ASP A 207 -9.24 -7.86 -21.47
CA ASP A 207 -9.45 -7.39 -20.11
C ASP A 207 -10.06 -8.49 -19.23
N PRO A 208 -9.40 -8.91 -18.12
CA PRO A 208 -9.85 -10.05 -17.32
C PRO A 208 -11.23 -9.82 -16.68
N LEU A 209 -11.53 -8.60 -16.22
CA LEU A 209 -12.80 -8.29 -15.59
C LEU A 209 -13.96 -8.33 -16.58
N LEU A 210 -13.79 -7.71 -17.76
CA LEU A 210 -14.87 -7.64 -18.76
C LEU A 210 -15.21 -9.01 -19.32
N VAL A 211 -14.19 -9.84 -19.59
CA VAL A 211 -14.44 -11.19 -20.09
C VAL A 211 -15.09 -12.06 -19.02
N THR A 212 -14.62 -12.02 -17.78
CA THR A 212 -15.23 -12.82 -16.71
C THR A 212 -16.68 -12.41 -16.47
N ARG A 213 -17.00 -11.12 -16.57
CA ARG A 213 -18.39 -10.64 -16.47
C ARG A 213 -19.27 -11.14 -17.62
N ALA A 214 -18.74 -11.17 -18.84
CA ALA A 214 -19.47 -11.67 -20.00
C ALA A 214 -19.77 -13.18 -19.91
N LEU A 215 -18.98 -13.92 -19.15
CA LEU A 215 -19.13 -15.36 -18.94
C LEU A 215 -20.00 -15.72 -17.71
N ARG A 216 -20.48 -14.73 -16.91
CA ARG A 216 -21.31 -14.99 -15.72
C ARG A 216 -22.80 -15.10 -16.08
N PRO A 217 -23.56 -16.02 -15.41
CA PRO A 217 -25.00 -16.06 -15.49
C PRO A 217 -25.64 -14.73 -15.03
N GLN A 218 -26.82 -14.39 -15.62
CA GLN A 218 -27.51 -13.13 -15.32
C GLN A 218 -27.95 -12.97 -13.85
N ASP A 219 -28.20 -14.07 -13.15
CA ASP A 219 -28.62 -14.06 -11.73
C ASP A 219 -27.53 -13.59 -10.77
N ASP A 220 -26.26 -13.94 -11.06
CA ASP A 220 -25.12 -13.42 -10.29
C ASP A 220 -24.91 -11.91 -10.50
N ALA A 221 -25.26 -11.39 -11.65
CA ALA A 221 -25.14 -9.97 -11.97
C ALA A 221 -26.13 -9.11 -11.13
N ARG A 222 -27.32 -9.62 -10.82
CA ARG A 222 -28.33 -8.95 -9.98
C ARG A 222 -27.92 -8.93 -8.50
N ALA A 223 -27.33 -10.01 -7.99
CA ALA A 223 -26.84 -10.08 -6.62
C ALA A 223 -25.72 -9.05 -6.33
N LEU A 224 -24.95 -8.64 -7.35
CA LEU A 224 -23.90 -7.64 -7.24
C LEU A 224 -24.41 -6.19 -7.22
N GLN A 225 -25.68 -5.94 -7.58
CA GLN A 225 -26.27 -4.59 -7.61
C GLN A 225 -26.64 -4.06 -6.20
N HIS A 226 -26.80 -4.93 -5.22
CA HIS A 226 -27.20 -4.57 -3.85
C HIS A 226 -26.02 -4.63 -2.85
N ARG A 227 -24.89 -4.00 -3.17
CA ARG A 227 -23.76 -3.93 -2.24
C ARG A 227 -24.03 -2.90 -1.14
N PRO A 228 -23.84 -3.26 0.15
CA PRO A 228 -23.97 -2.30 1.24
C PRO A 228 -23.01 -1.12 1.02
N GLY A 229 -23.52 0.10 1.20
CA GLY A 229 -22.67 1.30 1.19
C GLY A 229 -21.71 1.32 2.40
N PRO A 230 -20.74 2.26 2.43
CA PRO A 230 -19.71 2.30 3.48
C PRO A 230 -20.25 2.32 4.90
N VAL A 231 -21.35 3.05 5.16
CA VAL A 231 -21.99 3.14 6.47
C VAL A 231 -22.63 1.81 6.86
N ALA A 232 -23.29 1.13 5.93
CA ALA A 232 -23.86 -0.19 6.18
C ALA A 232 -22.76 -1.24 6.39
N ALA A 233 -21.68 -1.19 5.65
CA ALA A 233 -20.51 -2.05 5.82
C ALA A 233 -19.88 -1.85 7.22
N LEU A 234 -19.80 -0.60 7.70
CA LEU A 234 -19.32 -0.30 9.05
C LEU A 234 -20.23 -0.88 10.13
N ARG A 235 -21.54 -0.75 9.98
CA ARG A 235 -22.51 -1.36 10.93
C ARG A 235 -22.38 -2.88 10.97
N ILE A 236 -22.20 -3.51 9.81
CA ILE A 236 -21.98 -4.96 9.72
C ILE A 236 -20.69 -5.35 10.45
N ALA A 237 -19.58 -4.66 10.16
CA ALA A 237 -18.30 -4.93 10.83
C ALA A 237 -18.38 -4.71 12.35
N ALA A 238 -19.03 -3.62 12.79
CA ALA A 238 -19.22 -3.30 14.21
C ALA A 238 -20.13 -4.30 14.95
N GLY A 239 -21.08 -4.92 14.25
CA GLY A 239 -21.93 -5.98 14.80
C GLY A 239 -21.24 -7.32 15.03
N HIS A 240 -20.02 -7.51 14.51
CA HIS A 240 -19.24 -8.73 14.65
C HIS A 240 -17.90 -8.43 15.36
N PRO A 241 -17.71 -8.83 16.63
CA PRO A 241 -16.52 -8.47 17.41
C PRO A 241 -15.18 -8.82 16.74
N GLN A 242 -15.12 -9.96 16.07
CA GLN A 242 -13.90 -10.38 15.33
C GLN A 242 -13.68 -9.54 14.06
N ALA A 243 -14.75 -9.16 13.35
CA ALA A 243 -14.64 -8.26 12.21
C ALA A 243 -14.20 -6.86 12.65
N LEU A 244 -14.71 -6.35 13.76
CA LEU A 244 -14.29 -5.08 14.35
C LEU A 244 -12.81 -5.12 14.75
N LEU A 245 -12.35 -6.20 15.41
CA LEU A 245 -10.95 -6.41 15.73
C LEU A 245 -10.09 -6.38 14.45
N GLY A 246 -10.50 -7.09 13.40
CA GLY A 246 -9.80 -7.07 12.10
C GLY A 246 -9.70 -5.67 11.50
N LEU A 247 -10.81 -4.92 11.47
CA LEU A 247 -10.87 -3.57 10.92
C LEU A 247 -9.98 -2.59 11.70
N VAL A 248 -10.07 -2.61 13.04
CA VAL A 248 -9.24 -1.78 13.93
C VAL A 248 -7.76 -2.15 13.80
N THR A 249 -7.45 -3.45 13.71
CA THR A 249 -6.07 -3.92 13.50
C THR A 249 -5.48 -3.33 12.22
N ILE A 250 -6.20 -3.39 11.08
CA ILE A 250 -5.74 -2.87 9.80
C ILE A 250 -5.48 -1.36 9.89
N GLY A 251 -6.44 -0.60 10.42
CA GLY A 251 -6.33 0.86 10.54
C GLY A 251 -5.20 1.29 11.46
N SER A 252 -5.15 0.74 12.68
CA SER A 252 -4.13 1.09 13.68
C SER A 252 -2.73 0.67 13.23
N ALA A 253 -2.57 -0.55 12.70
CA ALA A 253 -1.28 -1.02 12.19
C ALA A 253 -0.73 -0.12 11.08
N HIS A 254 -1.61 0.34 10.18
CA HIS A 254 -1.20 1.24 9.11
C HIS A 254 -0.84 2.63 9.63
N ALA A 255 -1.59 3.16 10.59
CA ALA A 255 -1.27 4.45 11.24
C ALA A 255 0.08 4.41 11.95
N VAL A 256 0.35 3.33 12.72
CA VAL A 256 1.67 3.13 13.37
C VAL A 256 2.79 3.11 12.35
N MET A 257 2.62 2.32 11.31
CA MET A 257 3.63 2.16 10.26
C MET A 257 3.92 3.49 9.56
N VAL A 258 2.89 4.18 9.08
CA VAL A 258 3.05 5.46 8.36
C VAL A 258 3.62 6.53 9.28
N GLY A 259 3.12 6.65 10.51
CA GLY A 259 3.56 7.66 11.47
C GLY A 259 5.06 7.64 11.71
N VAL A 260 5.65 6.47 11.89
CA VAL A 260 7.08 6.31 12.14
C VAL A 260 7.89 6.36 10.84
N MET A 261 7.48 5.60 9.81
CA MET A 261 8.24 5.43 8.58
C MET A 261 8.42 6.76 7.83
N VAL A 262 7.38 7.61 7.80
CA VAL A 262 7.40 8.87 7.05
C VAL A 262 8.47 9.84 7.56
N MET A 263 8.73 9.88 8.86
CA MET A 263 9.73 10.77 9.46
C MET A 263 11.13 10.13 9.60
N SER A 264 11.26 8.83 9.33
CA SER A 264 12.54 8.12 9.43
C SER A 264 13.62 8.64 8.46
N PRO A 265 13.33 8.97 7.19
CA PRO A 265 14.31 9.60 6.30
C PRO A 265 14.83 10.94 6.83
N VAL A 266 13.93 11.76 7.40
CA VAL A 266 14.28 13.07 8.00
C VAL A 266 15.16 12.87 9.24
N HIS A 267 14.80 11.93 10.13
CA HIS A 267 15.60 11.60 11.30
C HIS A 267 17.00 11.12 10.93
N LEU A 268 17.14 10.25 9.93
CA LEU A 268 18.42 9.80 9.42
C LEU A 268 19.24 10.94 8.79
N ALA A 269 18.60 11.81 8.04
CA ALA A 269 19.27 12.94 7.39
C ALA A 269 19.82 13.94 8.43
N HIS A 270 19.08 14.22 9.52
CA HIS A 270 19.55 15.02 10.65
C HIS A 270 20.76 14.38 11.37
N GLY A 271 20.91 13.05 11.31
CA GLY A 271 22.09 12.32 11.77
C GLY A 271 23.22 12.21 10.75
N GLY A 272 23.15 12.95 9.64
CA GLY A 272 24.17 12.96 8.59
C GLY A 272 24.15 11.75 7.66
N ALA A 273 23.10 10.93 7.66
CA ALA A 273 23.02 9.77 6.77
C ALA A 273 22.93 10.21 5.30
N THR A 274 23.62 9.48 4.43
CA THR A 274 23.54 9.68 2.97
C THR A 274 22.22 9.14 2.43
N LEU A 275 21.80 9.60 1.23
CA LEU A 275 20.63 9.07 0.56
C LEU A 275 20.73 7.55 0.26
N THR A 276 21.95 7.05 0.11
CA THR A 276 22.19 5.60 -0.04
C THR A 276 21.75 4.86 1.22
N VAL A 277 22.16 5.36 2.39
CA VAL A 277 21.76 4.77 3.69
C VAL A 277 20.26 4.85 3.91
N VAL A 278 19.66 6.01 3.65
CA VAL A 278 18.19 6.18 3.68
C VAL A 278 17.52 5.15 2.76
N GLY A 279 18.04 4.99 1.54
CA GLY A 279 17.52 4.02 0.57
C GLY A 279 17.57 2.57 1.09
N VAL A 280 18.69 2.16 1.66
CA VAL A 280 18.87 0.81 2.24
C VAL A 280 17.91 0.59 3.42
N VAL A 281 17.79 1.56 4.32
CA VAL A 281 16.91 1.47 5.48
C VAL A 281 15.42 1.37 5.08
N ILE A 282 14.99 2.18 4.12
CA ILE A 282 13.63 2.10 3.56
C ILE A 282 13.41 0.79 2.82
N SER A 283 14.41 0.31 2.07
CA SER A 283 14.32 -1.00 1.40
C SER A 283 14.16 -2.14 2.38
N ALA A 284 14.88 -2.12 3.51
CA ALA A 284 14.74 -3.11 4.58
C ALA A 284 13.32 -3.10 5.18
N HIS A 285 12.75 -1.90 5.39
CA HIS A 285 11.35 -1.74 5.82
C HIS A 285 10.38 -2.37 4.84
N ILE A 286 10.49 -2.03 3.55
CA ILE A 286 9.59 -2.52 2.51
C ILE A 286 9.75 -4.03 2.31
N ALA A 287 10.97 -4.55 2.41
CA ALA A 287 11.21 -5.99 2.41
C ALA A 287 10.49 -6.67 3.60
N GLY A 288 10.53 -6.07 4.79
CA GLY A 288 9.76 -6.53 5.95
C GLY A 288 8.24 -6.57 5.67
N MET A 289 7.71 -5.57 4.98
CA MET A 289 6.29 -5.51 4.65
C MET A 289 5.84 -6.66 3.73
N TYR A 290 6.64 -7.04 2.76
CA TYR A 290 6.18 -7.91 1.67
C TYR A 290 6.93 -9.24 1.55
N ALA A 291 8.25 -9.27 1.77
CA ALA A 291 9.04 -10.48 1.52
C ALA A 291 8.69 -11.64 2.45
N ALA A 292 8.37 -11.34 3.71
CA ALA A 292 7.99 -12.35 4.71
C ALA A 292 6.49 -12.67 4.72
N SER A 293 5.69 -12.04 3.87
CA SER A 293 4.22 -12.23 3.81
C SER A 293 3.78 -13.70 3.71
N PRO A 294 4.43 -14.59 2.90
CA PRO A 294 4.03 -15.99 2.84
C PRO A 294 4.23 -16.72 4.17
N VAL A 295 5.31 -16.41 4.87
CA VAL A 295 5.63 -17.03 6.18
C VAL A 295 4.63 -16.58 7.24
N LEU A 296 4.35 -15.28 7.27
CA LEU A 296 3.38 -14.68 8.20
C LEU A 296 1.96 -15.16 7.92
N GLY A 297 1.60 -15.34 6.65
CA GLY A 297 0.34 -15.95 6.24
C GLY A 297 0.20 -17.39 6.74
N LEU A 298 1.22 -18.21 6.50
CA LEU A 298 1.26 -19.59 6.98
C LEU A 298 1.20 -19.68 8.52
N LEU A 299 1.89 -18.78 9.22
CA LEU A 299 1.81 -18.69 10.67
C LEU A 299 0.39 -18.35 11.12
N SER A 300 -0.24 -17.36 10.49
CA SER A 300 -1.63 -16.96 10.77
C SER A 300 -2.62 -18.07 10.49
N ASP A 301 -2.41 -18.87 9.43
CA ASP A 301 -3.25 -20.03 9.10
C ASP A 301 -3.12 -21.15 10.13
N ARG A 302 -1.91 -21.45 10.61
CA ARG A 302 -1.64 -22.54 11.57
C ARG A 302 -1.99 -22.19 13.00
N SER A 303 -1.71 -20.95 13.43
CA SER A 303 -1.87 -20.52 14.83
C SER A 303 -3.17 -19.76 15.10
N GLY A 304 -3.96 -19.50 14.04
CA GLY A 304 -5.16 -18.70 14.07
C GLY A 304 -4.92 -17.20 13.91
N ARG A 305 -5.93 -16.47 13.41
CA ARG A 305 -5.86 -15.03 13.08
C ARG A 305 -5.49 -14.15 14.28
N PRO A 306 -6.07 -14.36 15.49
CA PRO A 306 -5.70 -13.57 16.67
C PRO A 306 -4.23 -13.75 17.10
N ALA A 307 -3.66 -14.93 16.90
CA ALA A 307 -2.23 -15.17 17.18
C ALA A 307 -1.33 -14.41 16.20
N GLY A 308 -1.68 -14.40 14.91
CA GLY A 308 -0.98 -13.59 13.91
C GLY A 308 -1.03 -12.09 14.22
N ILE A 309 -2.17 -11.57 14.68
CA ILE A 309 -2.30 -10.18 15.16
C ILE A 309 -1.39 -9.93 16.37
N ALA A 310 -1.36 -10.84 17.35
CA ALA A 310 -0.51 -10.71 18.53
C ALA A 310 0.99 -10.68 18.17
N VAL A 311 1.43 -11.52 17.23
CA VAL A 311 2.80 -11.48 16.68
C VAL A 311 3.07 -10.12 16.06
N GLY A 312 2.15 -9.58 15.25
CA GLY A 312 2.28 -8.26 14.63
C GLY A 312 2.41 -7.14 15.67
N VAL A 313 1.60 -7.16 16.72
CA VAL A 313 1.68 -6.19 17.84
C VAL A 313 3.04 -6.31 18.57
N GLY A 314 3.53 -7.53 18.82
CA GLY A 314 4.84 -7.75 19.42
C GLY A 314 5.98 -7.18 18.57
N LEU A 315 5.94 -7.42 17.25
CA LEU A 315 6.91 -6.87 16.30
C LEU A 315 6.87 -5.35 16.26
N PHE A 316 5.68 -4.73 16.24
CA PHE A 316 5.54 -3.28 16.34
C PHE A 316 6.12 -2.73 17.64
N THR A 317 5.82 -3.36 18.78
CA THR A 317 6.35 -2.94 20.08
C THR A 317 7.88 -2.95 20.07
N ALA A 318 8.50 -4.03 19.58
CA ALA A 318 9.96 -4.12 19.45
C ALA A 318 10.51 -3.03 18.49
N ALA A 319 9.84 -2.82 17.35
CA ALA A 319 10.21 -1.79 16.39
C ALA A 319 10.18 -0.38 17.00
N LEU A 320 9.11 -0.04 17.73
CA LEU A 320 8.93 1.27 18.36
C LEU A 320 9.92 1.51 19.49
N LEU A 321 10.24 0.49 20.30
CA LEU A 321 11.28 0.57 21.32
C LEU A 321 12.65 0.82 20.71
N LEU A 322 13.02 0.10 19.66
CA LEU A 322 14.28 0.30 18.95
C LEU A 322 14.34 1.67 18.28
N ALA A 323 13.26 2.09 17.59
CA ALA A 323 13.18 3.38 16.91
C ALA A 323 13.25 4.55 17.91
N GLY A 324 12.44 4.51 18.97
CA GLY A 324 12.36 5.57 19.98
C GLY A 324 13.62 5.74 20.82
N THR A 325 14.48 4.72 20.84
CA THR A 325 15.78 4.77 21.55
C THR A 325 16.96 4.88 20.58
N SER A 326 16.73 5.07 19.28
CA SER A 326 17.78 5.27 18.28
C SER A 326 18.23 6.73 18.23
N ALA A 327 19.54 6.94 18.37
CA ALA A 327 20.12 8.24 18.03
C ALA A 327 20.09 8.45 16.50
N PRO A 328 20.10 9.70 16.00
CA PRO A 328 20.03 9.97 14.56
C PRO A 328 21.16 9.33 13.74
N ASP A 329 22.32 9.13 14.32
CA ASP A 329 23.50 8.48 13.72
C ASP A 329 23.47 6.95 13.80
N SER A 330 22.56 6.36 14.58
CA SER A 330 22.41 4.91 14.76
C SER A 330 21.69 4.23 13.60
N GLN A 331 22.26 4.31 12.39
CA GLN A 331 21.65 3.88 11.12
C GLN A 331 21.25 2.40 11.13
N VAL A 332 22.10 1.51 11.66
CA VAL A 332 21.82 0.06 11.73
C VAL A 332 20.64 -0.22 12.66
N ARG A 333 20.60 0.42 13.83
CA ARG A 333 19.53 0.24 14.82
C ARG A 333 18.19 0.70 14.26
N LEU A 334 18.16 1.85 13.57
CA LEU A 334 16.95 2.34 12.94
C LEU A 334 16.55 1.45 11.74
N GLY A 335 17.51 0.93 10.97
CA GLY A 335 17.26 -0.02 9.90
C GLY A 335 16.57 -1.30 10.40
N LEU A 336 17.05 -1.87 11.51
CA LEU A 336 16.43 -3.01 12.17
C LEU A 336 15.03 -2.67 12.70
N ALA A 337 14.87 -1.49 13.32
CA ALA A 337 13.57 -1.01 13.79
C ALA A 337 12.56 -0.93 12.67
N LEU A 338 12.94 -0.36 11.52
CA LEU A 338 12.06 -0.24 10.36
C LEU A 338 11.78 -1.57 9.67
N ALA A 339 12.72 -2.50 9.65
CA ALA A 339 12.46 -3.86 9.17
C ALA A 339 11.40 -4.56 10.03
N LEU A 340 11.53 -4.49 11.36
CA LEU A 340 10.53 -5.01 12.31
C LEU A 340 9.18 -4.29 12.17
N LEU A 341 9.18 -2.99 11.93
CA LEU A 341 7.97 -2.20 11.68
C LEU A 341 7.22 -2.73 10.45
N GLY A 342 7.94 -3.03 9.37
CA GLY A 342 7.39 -3.63 8.16
C GLY A 342 6.81 -5.02 8.40
N LEU A 343 7.52 -5.88 9.13
CA LEU A 343 7.07 -7.23 9.51
C LEU A 343 5.81 -7.16 10.39
N GLY A 344 5.77 -6.25 11.37
CA GLY A 344 4.60 -6.03 12.24
C GLY A 344 3.37 -5.61 11.44
N TRP A 345 3.55 -4.69 10.47
CA TRP A 345 2.49 -4.29 9.56
C TRP A 345 1.98 -5.45 8.71
N SER A 346 2.88 -6.24 8.13
CA SER A 346 2.53 -7.40 7.32
C SER A 346 1.71 -8.43 8.09
N ALA A 347 2.15 -8.79 9.32
CA ALA A 347 1.45 -9.73 10.17
C ALA A 347 0.05 -9.25 10.55
N CYS A 348 -0.10 -7.97 10.94
CA CYS A 348 -1.37 -7.35 11.27
C CYS A 348 -2.29 -7.24 10.05
N LEU A 349 -1.76 -6.84 8.89
CA LEU A 349 -2.56 -6.69 7.68
C LEU A 349 -3.11 -8.04 7.20
N ILE A 350 -2.26 -9.06 7.12
CA ILE A 350 -2.66 -10.40 6.65
C ILE A 350 -3.69 -10.99 7.61
N SER A 351 -3.37 -11.05 8.89
CA SER A 351 -4.24 -11.68 9.89
C SER A 351 -5.52 -10.88 10.12
N GLY A 352 -5.43 -9.53 10.14
CA GLY A 352 -6.59 -8.65 10.29
C GLY A 352 -7.53 -8.71 9.08
N SER A 353 -6.99 -8.76 7.86
CA SER A 353 -7.79 -8.86 6.64
C SER A 353 -8.50 -10.23 6.52
N ALA A 354 -7.82 -11.31 6.89
CA ALA A 354 -8.41 -12.63 6.93
C ALA A 354 -9.53 -12.69 7.99
N LEU A 355 -9.25 -12.25 9.22
CA LEU A 355 -10.23 -12.21 10.30
C LEU A 355 -11.47 -11.40 9.92
N LEU A 356 -11.28 -10.22 9.35
CA LEU A 356 -12.36 -9.35 8.88
C LEU A 356 -13.24 -10.06 7.84
N THR A 357 -12.60 -10.70 6.85
CA THR A 357 -13.30 -11.36 5.73
C THR A 357 -14.05 -12.62 6.17
N GLU A 358 -13.46 -13.40 7.08
CA GLU A 358 -14.04 -14.65 7.61
C GLU A 358 -15.22 -14.38 8.54
N SER A 359 -15.24 -13.22 9.22
CA SER A 359 -16.21 -12.88 10.27
C SER A 359 -17.46 -12.17 9.78
N VAL A 360 -17.60 -11.94 8.47
CA VAL A 360 -18.78 -11.24 7.89
C VAL A 360 -19.46 -12.09 6.82
N PRO A 361 -20.79 -11.91 6.62
CA PRO A 361 -21.52 -12.62 5.57
C PRO A 361 -20.91 -12.42 4.18
N LEU A 362 -20.97 -13.44 3.32
CA LEU A 362 -20.42 -13.41 1.96
C LEU A 362 -20.90 -12.20 1.13
N SER A 363 -22.18 -11.83 1.29
CA SER A 363 -22.77 -10.67 0.58
C SER A 363 -22.17 -9.33 0.98
N ALA A 364 -21.60 -9.21 2.19
CA ALA A 364 -21.01 -7.99 2.72
C ALA A 364 -19.48 -7.91 2.53
N ARG A 365 -18.80 -9.03 2.24
CA ARG A 365 -17.33 -9.12 2.24
C ARG A 365 -16.66 -8.03 1.41
N THR A 366 -17.08 -7.87 0.15
CA THR A 366 -16.46 -6.87 -0.76
C THR A 366 -16.62 -5.44 -0.24
N SER A 367 -17.79 -5.11 0.33
CA SER A 367 -18.06 -3.78 0.88
C SER A 367 -17.26 -3.51 2.16
N VAL A 368 -17.11 -4.53 3.01
CA VAL A 368 -16.31 -4.44 4.24
C VAL A 368 -14.81 -4.38 3.92
N GLN A 369 -14.34 -5.08 2.89
CA GLN A 369 -12.97 -4.95 2.38
C GLN A 369 -12.69 -3.54 1.85
N GLY A 370 -13.60 -2.98 1.05
CA GLY A 370 -13.48 -1.58 0.59
C GLY A 370 -13.49 -0.58 1.75
N LEU A 371 -14.28 -0.83 2.79
CA LEU A 371 -14.26 -0.04 4.02
C LEU A 371 -12.90 -0.13 4.72
N SER A 372 -12.30 -1.33 4.79
CA SER A 372 -10.99 -1.50 5.44
C SER A 372 -9.89 -0.74 4.71
N ASP A 373 -9.91 -0.71 3.38
CA ASP A 373 -8.96 0.08 2.57
C ASP A 373 -9.16 1.59 2.81
N LEU A 374 -10.41 2.05 2.94
CA LEU A 374 -10.71 3.44 3.28
C LEU A 374 -10.21 3.80 4.70
N VAL A 375 -10.49 2.95 5.70
CA VAL A 375 -10.03 3.15 7.09
C VAL A 375 -8.51 3.16 7.14
N MET A 376 -7.86 2.24 6.44
CA MET A 376 -6.41 2.17 6.32
C MET A 376 -5.85 3.48 5.71
N GLY A 377 -6.43 3.95 4.60
CA GLY A 377 -6.00 5.18 3.93
C GLY A 377 -6.17 6.42 4.81
N VAL A 378 -7.32 6.58 5.47
CA VAL A 378 -7.59 7.71 6.39
C VAL A 378 -6.66 7.66 7.59
N ALA A 379 -6.47 6.49 8.21
CA ALA A 379 -5.58 6.30 9.35
C ALA A 379 -4.12 6.65 9.00
N GLY A 380 -3.63 6.18 7.83
CA GLY A 380 -2.30 6.51 7.35
C GLY A 380 -2.13 7.99 7.04
N ALA A 381 -3.10 8.62 6.37
CA ALA A 381 -3.07 10.05 6.06
C ALA A 381 -3.05 10.90 7.34
N SER A 382 -3.87 10.57 8.33
CA SER A 382 -3.90 11.24 9.62
C SER A 382 -2.57 11.11 10.38
N ALA A 383 -2.01 9.89 10.42
CA ALA A 383 -0.72 9.63 11.04
C ALA A 383 0.41 10.41 10.35
N GLY A 384 0.44 10.42 9.02
CA GLY A 384 1.41 11.19 8.24
C GLY A 384 1.32 12.70 8.48
N ALA A 385 0.09 13.25 8.57
CA ALA A 385 -0.13 14.66 8.84
C ALA A 385 0.38 15.09 10.23
N ILE A 386 0.20 14.22 11.23
CA ILE A 386 0.57 14.49 12.63
C ILE A 386 2.07 14.24 12.89
N SER A 387 2.69 13.33 12.12
CA SER A 387 4.07 12.88 12.38
C SER A 387 5.10 14.02 12.29
N GLY A 388 4.97 14.90 11.29
CA GLY A 388 5.88 16.05 11.11
C GLY A 388 5.83 17.05 12.28
N PRO A 389 4.66 17.62 12.60
CA PRO A 389 4.48 18.49 13.77
C PRO A 389 4.93 17.87 15.08
N LEU A 390 4.60 16.59 15.32
CA LEU A 390 4.96 15.88 16.53
C LEU A 390 6.48 15.68 16.64
N MET A 391 7.13 15.29 15.55
CA MET A 391 8.59 15.16 15.51
C MET A 391 9.29 16.50 15.70
N ALA A 392 8.78 17.59 15.10
CA ALA A 392 9.33 18.92 15.25
C ALA A 392 9.22 19.45 16.69
N ALA A 393 8.10 19.17 17.38
CA ALA A 393 7.84 19.65 18.74
C ALA A 393 8.55 18.80 19.82
N SER A 394 8.65 17.49 19.66
CA SER A 394 9.02 16.56 20.74
C SER A 394 10.04 15.49 20.33
N GLY A 395 10.52 15.55 19.09
CA GLY A 395 11.52 14.64 18.55
C GLY A 395 10.99 13.25 18.17
N TYR A 396 11.87 12.46 17.58
CA TYR A 396 11.57 11.12 17.07
C TYR A 396 11.20 10.09 18.16
N PRO A 397 11.79 10.13 19.38
CA PRO A 397 11.36 9.28 20.50
C PRO A 397 9.88 9.46 20.87
N ALA A 398 9.42 10.71 20.95
CA ALA A 398 8.02 11.02 21.28
C ALA A 398 7.05 10.54 20.18
N LEU A 399 7.44 10.67 18.91
CA LEU A 399 6.71 10.14 17.78
C LEU A 399 6.54 8.60 17.89
N SER A 400 7.60 7.89 18.28
CA SER A 400 7.58 6.43 18.47
C SER A 400 6.63 6.02 19.60
N VAL A 401 6.66 6.74 20.74
CA VAL A 401 5.74 6.50 21.87
C VAL A 401 4.30 6.76 21.47
N ALA A 402 4.02 7.90 20.85
CA ALA A 402 2.68 8.26 20.39
C ALA A 402 2.11 7.23 19.41
N SER A 403 2.96 6.73 18.48
CA SER A 403 2.59 5.63 17.58
C SER A 403 2.24 4.35 18.35
N GLY A 404 2.94 4.07 19.46
CA GLY A 404 2.67 2.92 20.33
C GLY A 404 1.27 2.95 20.98
N VAL A 405 0.76 4.14 21.29
CA VAL A 405 -0.62 4.30 21.82
C VAL A 405 -1.68 3.76 20.85
N LEU A 406 -1.42 3.83 19.55
CA LEU A 406 -2.33 3.31 18.53
C LEU A 406 -2.44 1.78 18.51
N LEU A 407 -1.58 1.05 19.22
CA LEU A 407 -1.69 -0.40 19.40
C LEU A 407 -2.69 -0.77 20.50
N VAL A 408 -3.00 0.14 21.44
CA VAL A 408 -3.88 -0.12 22.58
C VAL A 408 -5.26 -0.63 22.16
N PRO A 409 -5.97 -0.04 21.17
CA PRO A 409 -7.27 -0.55 20.72
C PRO A 409 -7.21 -1.99 20.22
N ILE A 410 -6.11 -2.40 19.55
CA ILE A 410 -5.94 -3.77 19.06
C ILE A 410 -5.87 -4.74 20.24
N VAL A 411 -5.05 -4.40 21.25
CA VAL A 411 -4.86 -5.22 22.46
C VAL A 411 -6.17 -5.34 23.25
N VAL A 412 -6.85 -4.22 23.48
CA VAL A 412 -8.12 -4.20 24.23
C VAL A 412 -9.18 -5.04 23.55
N LEU A 413 -9.40 -4.87 22.24
CA LEU A 413 -10.37 -5.66 21.48
C LEU A 413 -9.96 -7.13 21.39
N GLY A 414 -8.67 -7.43 21.23
CA GLY A 414 -8.16 -8.79 21.21
C GLY A 414 -8.41 -9.55 22.51
N LEU A 415 -8.21 -8.89 23.66
CA LEU A 415 -8.53 -9.44 24.98
C LEU A 415 -10.03 -9.61 25.18
N ALA A 416 -10.83 -8.59 24.80
CA ALA A 416 -12.28 -8.65 24.90
C ALA A 416 -12.90 -9.76 24.02
N ALA A 417 -12.33 -10.03 22.85
CA ALA A 417 -12.76 -11.10 21.97
C ALA A 417 -12.47 -12.50 22.55
N ARG A 418 -11.34 -12.67 23.26
CA ARG A 418 -11.00 -13.93 23.94
C ARG A 418 -11.89 -14.24 25.15
N LEU A 419 -12.38 -13.20 25.83
CA LEU A 419 -13.28 -13.38 27.00
C LEU A 419 -14.71 -13.76 26.59
N ARG A 420 -15.06 -13.62 25.31
CA ARG A 420 -16.40 -13.92 24.77
C ARG A 420 -16.45 -15.21 23.94
N SER A 421 -15.31 -15.82 23.64
CA SER A 421 -15.16 -17.14 23.00
C SER A 421 -15.06 -18.24 24.04
#